data_8106d61370416b3fa23225c97868d040
#
_entry.id   8106d61370416b3fa23225c97868d040
#
_cell.length_a   1.000
_cell.length_b   1.000
_cell.length_c   1.000
_cell.angle_alpha   90.00
_cell.angle_beta   90.00
_cell.angle_gamma   90.00
#
_symmetry.space_group_name_H-M   'P 1'
#
loop_
_entity.id
_entity.type
_entity.pdbx_description
1 polymer ?
#
loop_
_entity_poly.entity_id
_entity_poly.type
_entity_poly.pdbx_seq_one_letter_code
_entity_poly.pdbx_strand_id
1 'polypeptide(L)'
;MDTEKKENKEVNKLSILIVAVIVLVLIIAGAGYYIYHQKQQMTDLVETFDLEKESLEDEYNELSLQYEGYKFSVGNDSLVALLSTEQAKVQRLLEELRTVKATNAKEIARLKKELDTLRKIMRNYVVQIDSLNRENEQLKVEKKEAVQKYQRATSQAATLKKEKEKLTERVTLASRLAATD
;
A
#
# COMPACT_ATOMS: atom_id res chain seq x y z
N MET A 1 66.80 66.64 1.40
CA MET A 1 65.98 66.06 2.48
C MET A 1 64.54 65.79 2.04
N ASP A 2 64.12 66.27 0.86
CA ASP A 2 62.71 66.03 0.33
C ASP A 2 62.54 64.82 -0.59
N THR A 3 63.60 64.29 -1.16
CA THR A 3 63.56 63.11 -2.07
C THR A 3 63.35 61.81 -1.34
N GLU A 4 63.96 61.55 -0.19
CA GLU A 4 63.76 60.33 0.61
C GLU A 4 62.35 60.21 1.21
N LYS A 5 61.75 61.36 1.53
CA LYS A 5 60.38 61.35 2.08
C LYS A 5 59.26 61.03 1.02
N LYS A 6 59.56 61.33 -0.26
CA LYS A 6 58.67 60.98 -1.41
C LYS A 6 58.79 59.49 -1.77
N GLU A 7 59.98 58.93 -1.78
CA GLU A 7 60.27 57.54 -2.11
C GLU A 7 59.63 56.59 -1.08
N ASN A 8 59.78 56.86 0.21
CA ASN A 8 59.15 56.10 1.30
C ASN A 8 57.58 56.14 1.22
N LYS A 9 57.03 57.22 0.73
CA LYS A 9 55.53 57.33 0.59
C LYS A 9 55.00 56.55 -0.60
N GLU A 10 55.76 56.40 -1.66
CA GLU A 10 55.45 55.64 -2.84
C GLU A 10 55.59 54.13 -2.59
N VAL A 11 56.67 53.73 -1.88
CA VAL A 11 56.91 52.33 -1.45
C VAL A 11 55.79 51.84 -0.50
N ASN A 12 55.31 52.67 0.43
CA ASN A 12 54.19 52.36 1.30
C ASN A 12 52.86 52.21 0.53
N LYS A 13 52.62 53.03 -0.47
CA LYS A 13 51.44 52.91 -1.30
C LYS A 13 51.43 51.61 -2.12
N LEU A 14 52.57 51.23 -2.70
CA LEU A 14 52.78 50.02 -3.45
C LEU A 14 52.58 48.78 -2.56
N SER A 15 53.13 48.78 -1.36
CA SER A 15 52.98 47.71 -0.37
C SER A 15 51.52 47.55 0.08
N ILE A 16 50.79 48.64 0.30
CA ILE A 16 49.36 48.60 0.63
C ILE A 16 48.54 48.01 -0.53
N LEU A 17 48.89 48.37 -1.78
CA LEU A 17 48.20 47.87 -2.98
C LEU A 17 48.44 46.35 -3.16
N ILE A 18 49.67 45.88 -2.93
CA ILE A 18 50.03 44.45 -2.96
C ILE A 18 49.22 43.67 -1.90
N VAL A 19 49.16 44.17 -0.68
CA VAL A 19 48.40 43.56 0.42
C VAL A 19 46.91 43.51 0.07
N ALA A 20 46.35 44.57 -0.50
CA ALA A 20 44.95 44.62 -0.93
C ALA A 20 44.64 43.58 -2.02
N VAL A 21 45.58 43.41 -2.98
CA VAL A 21 45.44 42.38 -4.02
C VAL A 21 45.49 40.96 -3.45
N ILE A 22 46.40 40.70 -2.49
CA ILE A 22 46.49 39.40 -1.82
C ILE A 22 45.20 39.09 -1.06
N VAL A 23 44.65 40.05 -0.32
CA VAL A 23 43.37 39.90 0.39
C VAL A 23 42.24 39.63 -0.58
N LEU A 24 42.19 40.35 -1.69
CA LEU A 24 41.18 40.12 -2.73
C LEU A 24 41.24 38.70 -3.32
N VAL A 25 42.44 38.20 -3.61
CA VAL A 25 42.67 36.83 -4.11
C VAL A 25 42.22 35.80 -3.07
N LEU A 26 42.51 36.01 -1.79
CA LEU A 26 42.04 35.11 -0.72
C LEU A 26 40.50 35.09 -0.59
N ILE A 27 39.84 36.24 -0.74
CA ILE A 27 38.37 36.31 -0.73
C ILE A 27 37.81 35.57 -1.90
N ILE A 28 38.34 35.73 -3.10
CA ILE A 28 37.86 35.00 -4.32
C ILE A 28 38.09 33.51 -4.18
N ALA A 29 39.26 33.07 -3.68
CA ALA A 29 39.55 31.66 -3.44
C ALA A 29 38.63 31.06 -2.37
N GLY A 30 38.39 31.78 -1.28
CA GLY A 30 37.42 31.36 -0.25
C GLY A 30 35.98 31.27 -0.75
N ALA A 31 35.54 32.25 -1.53
CA ALA A 31 34.21 32.21 -2.15
C ALA A 31 34.08 31.07 -3.15
N GLY A 32 35.09 30.84 -3.98
CA GLY A 32 35.13 29.71 -4.92
C GLY A 32 35.07 28.36 -4.21
N TYR A 33 35.83 28.19 -3.14
CA TYR A 33 35.80 26.98 -2.31
C TYR A 33 34.41 26.77 -1.66
N TYR A 34 33.81 27.82 -1.12
CA TYR A 34 32.47 27.77 -0.52
C TYR A 34 31.40 27.36 -1.52
N ILE A 35 31.42 27.97 -2.72
CA ILE A 35 30.46 27.63 -3.81
C ILE A 35 30.67 26.19 -4.28
N TYR A 36 31.92 25.74 -4.41
CA TYR A 36 32.22 24.36 -4.81
C TYR A 36 31.69 23.34 -3.79
N HIS A 37 31.96 23.58 -2.51
CA HIS A 37 31.50 22.72 -1.42
C HIS A 37 29.98 22.68 -1.31
N GLN A 38 29.33 23.83 -1.46
CA GLN A 38 27.86 23.92 -1.47
C GLN A 38 27.24 23.16 -2.65
N LYS A 39 27.86 23.25 -3.84
CA LYS A 39 27.39 22.55 -5.04
C LYS A 39 27.50 21.02 -4.88
N GLN A 40 28.57 20.55 -4.27
CA GLN A 40 28.75 19.10 -4.01
C GLN A 40 27.68 18.57 -3.03
N GLN A 41 27.42 19.27 -1.93
CA GLN A 41 26.34 18.89 -1.00
C GLN A 41 24.96 18.88 -1.66
N MET A 42 24.68 19.82 -2.56
CA MET A 42 23.42 19.83 -3.32
C MET A 42 23.33 18.65 -4.28
N THR A 43 24.44 18.24 -4.91
CA THR A 43 24.45 17.08 -5.83
C THR A 43 24.19 15.78 -5.05
N ASP A 44 24.89 15.59 -3.93
CA ASP A 44 24.73 14.41 -3.07
C ASP A 44 23.29 14.31 -2.52
N LEU A 45 22.68 15.45 -2.17
CA LEU A 45 21.30 15.52 -1.71
C LEU A 45 20.30 15.17 -2.82
N VAL A 46 20.52 15.67 -4.04
CA VAL A 46 19.68 15.35 -5.20
C VAL A 46 19.76 13.87 -5.53
N GLU A 47 20.96 13.28 -5.54
CA GLU A 47 21.16 11.85 -5.77
C GLU A 47 20.44 11.00 -4.71
N THR A 48 20.51 11.39 -3.44
CA THR A 48 19.80 10.70 -2.35
C THR A 48 18.28 10.74 -2.56
N PHE A 49 17.74 11.89 -2.97
CA PHE A 49 16.30 12.00 -3.24
C PHE A 49 15.87 11.30 -4.53
N ASP A 50 16.72 11.21 -5.53
CA ASP A 50 16.45 10.41 -6.73
C ASP A 50 16.33 8.92 -6.38
N LEU A 51 17.26 8.40 -5.56
CA LEU A 51 17.18 7.02 -5.06
C LEU A 51 15.94 6.77 -4.19
N GLU A 52 15.60 7.72 -3.29
CA GLU A 52 14.39 7.63 -2.49
C GLU A 52 13.12 7.64 -3.35
N LYS A 53 13.10 8.45 -4.41
CA LYS A 53 12.01 8.51 -5.38
C LYS A 53 11.86 7.21 -6.14
N GLU A 54 12.95 6.63 -6.65
CA GLU A 54 12.96 5.33 -7.34
C GLU A 54 12.44 4.21 -6.43
N SER A 55 12.96 4.13 -5.20
CA SER A 55 12.46 3.17 -4.19
C SER A 55 10.96 3.35 -3.92
N LEU A 56 10.49 4.59 -3.85
CA LEU A 56 9.08 4.88 -3.60
C LEU A 56 8.19 4.52 -4.81
N GLU A 57 8.69 4.69 -6.05
CA GLU A 57 7.99 4.22 -7.26
C GLU A 57 7.81 2.70 -7.25
N ASP A 58 8.83 1.95 -6.88
CA ASP A 58 8.75 0.49 -6.76
C ASP A 58 7.73 0.07 -5.69
N GLU A 59 7.72 0.75 -4.56
CA GLU A 59 6.77 0.50 -3.47
C GLU A 59 5.31 0.78 -3.88
N TYR A 60 5.06 1.83 -4.67
CA TYR A 60 3.75 2.12 -5.23
C TYR A 60 3.31 1.07 -6.27
N ASN A 61 4.23 0.63 -7.13
CA ASN A 61 3.98 -0.43 -8.11
C ASN A 61 3.63 -1.75 -7.40
N GLU A 62 4.41 -2.15 -6.39
CA GLU A 62 4.14 -3.34 -5.61
C GLU A 62 2.77 -3.28 -4.93
N LEU A 63 2.43 -2.16 -4.30
CA LEU A 63 1.14 -1.98 -3.67
C LEU A 63 -0.01 -2.06 -4.69
N SER A 64 0.15 -1.50 -5.88
CA SER A 64 -0.84 -1.60 -6.96
C SER A 64 -1.09 -3.05 -7.37
N LEU A 65 -0.03 -3.86 -7.50
CA LEU A 65 -0.11 -5.28 -7.81
C LEU A 65 -0.80 -6.07 -6.67
N GLN A 66 -0.54 -5.73 -5.42
CA GLN A 66 -1.21 -6.33 -4.27
C GLN A 66 -2.72 -6.06 -4.29
N TYR A 67 -3.15 -4.82 -4.56
CA TYR A 67 -4.57 -4.49 -4.72
C TYR A 67 -5.23 -5.30 -5.85
N GLU A 68 -4.54 -5.45 -6.97
CA GLU A 68 -5.03 -6.25 -8.10
C GLU A 68 -5.15 -7.74 -7.73
N GLY A 69 -4.14 -8.31 -7.09
CA GLY A 69 -4.16 -9.70 -6.63
C GLY A 69 -5.34 -10.00 -5.70
N TYR A 70 -5.61 -9.12 -4.75
CA TYR A 70 -6.74 -9.30 -3.84
C TYR A 70 -8.10 -9.17 -4.52
N LYS A 71 -8.26 -8.35 -5.56
CA LYS A 71 -9.53 -8.28 -6.32
C LYS A 71 -9.93 -9.63 -6.91
N PHE A 72 -8.97 -10.43 -7.36
CA PHE A 72 -9.24 -11.78 -7.89
C PHE A 72 -9.61 -12.80 -6.81
N SER A 73 -9.21 -12.59 -5.57
CA SER A 73 -9.49 -13.50 -4.45
C SER A 73 -10.81 -13.26 -3.73
N VAL A 74 -11.49 -12.16 -4.07
CA VAL A 74 -12.71 -11.70 -3.40
C VAL A 74 -13.95 -12.01 -4.25
N GLY A 75 -14.89 -12.78 -3.68
CA GLY A 75 -16.19 -13.04 -4.28
C GLY A 75 -17.27 -12.00 -3.92
N ASN A 76 -16.88 -10.79 -3.47
CA ASN A 76 -17.79 -9.73 -3.05
C ASN A 76 -17.60 -8.48 -3.90
N ASP A 77 -18.58 -8.16 -4.74
CA ASP A 77 -18.51 -7.05 -5.72
C ASP A 77 -18.30 -5.68 -5.03
N SER A 78 -18.88 -5.47 -3.86
CA SER A 78 -18.69 -4.22 -3.11
C SER A 78 -17.24 -4.04 -2.65
N LEU A 79 -16.62 -5.12 -2.18
CA LEU A 79 -15.23 -5.08 -1.75
C LEU A 79 -14.27 -4.96 -2.95
N VAL A 80 -14.59 -5.59 -4.08
CA VAL A 80 -13.85 -5.41 -5.34
C VAL A 80 -13.91 -3.95 -5.80
N ALA A 81 -15.06 -3.28 -5.70
CA ALA A 81 -15.20 -1.86 -6.04
C ALA A 81 -14.34 -0.96 -5.13
N LEU A 82 -14.31 -1.24 -3.83
CA LEU A 82 -13.46 -0.51 -2.87
C LEU A 82 -11.97 -0.70 -3.17
N LEU A 83 -11.53 -1.94 -3.40
CA LEU A 83 -10.15 -2.25 -3.76
C LEU A 83 -9.75 -1.55 -5.08
N SER A 84 -10.65 -1.51 -6.06
CA SER A 84 -10.41 -0.82 -7.34
C SER A 84 -10.27 0.70 -7.15
N THR A 85 -11.06 1.29 -6.26
CA THR A 85 -10.99 2.71 -5.92
C THR A 85 -9.65 3.06 -5.26
N GLU A 86 -9.20 2.23 -4.32
CA GLU A 86 -7.92 2.45 -3.65
C GLU A 86 -6.74 2.20 -4.61
N GLN A 87 -6.82 1.20 -5.50
CA GLN A 87 -5.82 0.98 -6.55
C GLN A 87 -5.71 2.19 -7.49
N ALA A 88 -6.83 2.81 -7.88
CA ALA A 88 -6.81 4.02 -8.68
C ALA A 88 -6.13 5.19 -7.97
N LYS A 89 -6.26 5.31 -6.65
CA LYS A 89 -5.50 6.30 -5.85
C LYS A 89 -4.00 6.00 -5.87
N VAL A 90 -3.60 4.74 -5.71
CA VAL A 90 -2.20 4.31 -5.81
C VAL A 90 -1.61 4.73 -7.14
N GLN A 91 -2.29 4.44 -8.25
CA GLN A 91 -1.81 4.80 -9.58
C GLN A 91 -1.70 6.31 -9.79
N ARG A 92 -2.69 7.07 -9.32
CA ARG A 92 -2.65 8.54 -9.39
C ARG A 92 -1.45 9.12 -8.62
N LEU A 93 -1.18 8.62 -7.41
CA LEU A 93 -0.07 9.09 -6.60
C LEU A 93 1.29 8.65 -7.18
N LEU A 94 1.34 7.51 -7.85
CA LEU A 94 2.50 7.07 -8.62
C LEU A 94 2.81 8.02 -9.80
N GLU A 95 1.80 8.41 -10.56
CA GLU A 95 1.98 9.38 -11.64
C GLU A 95 2.39 10.77 -11.10
N GLU A 96 1.83 11.18 -9.96
CA GLU A 96 2.25 12.39 -9.28
C GLU A 96 3.72 12.32 -8.87
N LEU A 97 4.15 11.20 -8.25
CA LEU A 97 5.54 10.97 -7.86
C LEU A 97 6.51 11.07 -9.05
N ARG A 98 6.14 10.52 -10.20
CA ARG A 98 6.96 10.59 -11.44
C ARG A 98 7.20 12.02 -11.89
N THR A 99 6.25 12.91 -11.68
CA THR A 99 6.35 14.34 -12.04
C THR A 99 7.09 15.18 -11.01
N VAL A 100 7.24 14.72 -9.78
CA VAL A 100 7.93 15.43 -8.71
C VAL A 100 9.43 15.50 -8.99
N LYS A 101 10.01 16.71 -8.88
CA LYS A 101 11.45 16.87 -8.97
C LYS A 101 12.14 16.32 -7.70
N ALA A 102 13.28 15.66 -7.87
CA ALA A 102 14.07 15.13 -6.75
C ALA A 102 14.46 16.19 -5.69
N THR A 103 14.51 17.46 -6.09
CA THR A 103 14.78 18.58 -5.17
C THR A 103 13.59 18.94 -4.26
N ASN A 104 12.41 18.37 -4.50
CA ASN A 104 11.20 18.66 -3.71
C ASN A 104 10.98 17.63 -2.58
N ALA A 105 11.88 17.64 -1.59
CA ALA A 105 11.83 16.74 -0.44
C ALA A 105 10.50 16.75 0.31
N LYS A 106 9.83 17.89 0.40
CA LYS A 106 8.53 18.01 1.07
C LYS A 106 7.46 17.19 0.37
N GLU A 107 7.44 17.20 -0.96
CA GLU A 107 6.45 16.48 -1.76
C GLU A 107 6.73 14.98 -1.73
N ILE A 108 7.99 14.57 -1.81
CA ILE A 108 8.41 13.18 -1.65
C ILE A 108 7.98 12.63 -0.28
N ALA A 109 8.24 13.38 0.80
CA ALA A 109 7.81 12.99 2.15
C ALA A 109 6.28 12.90 2.30
N ARG A 110 5.52 13.76 1.63
CA ARG A 110 4.05 13.68 1.58
C ARG A 110 3.61 12.40 0.90
N LEU A 111 4.14 12.11 -0.28
CA LEU A 111 3.79 10.90 -1.05
C LEU A 111 4.15 9.62 -0.29
N LYS A 112 5.27 9.59 0.41
CA LYS A 112 5.65 8.49 1.29
C LYS A 112 4.62 8.26 2.41
N LYS A 113 4.13 9.33 3.03
CA LYS A 113 3.08 9.25 4.05
C LYS A 113 1.74 8.75 3.48
N GLU A 114 1.40 9.16 2.26
CA GLU A 114 0.21 8.66 1.55
C GLU A 114 0.33 7.16 1.26
N LEU A 115 1.50 6.68 0.82
CA LEU A 115 1.77 5.26 0.62
C LEU A 115 1.57 4.46 1.90
N ASP A 116 2.12 4.93 3.03
CA ASP A 116 1.93 4.28 4.33
C ASP A 116 0.45 4.20 4.73
N THR A 117 -0.33 5.22 4.40
CA THR A 117 -1.77 5.25 4.64
C THR A 117 -2.49 4.20 3.78
N LEU A 118 -2.16 4.12 2.49
CA LEU A 118 -2.72 3.13 1.56
C LEU A 118 -2.36 1.69 1.96
N ARG A 119 -1.15 1.47 2.46
CA ARG A 119 -0.74 0.17 3.02
C ARG A 119 -1.56 -0.23 4.26
N LYS A 120 -1.88 0.73 5.13
CA LYS A 120 -2.74 0.46 6.30
C LYS A 120 -4.17 0.10 5.85
N ILE A 121 -4.70 0.80 4.87
CA ILE A 121 -6.01 0.51 4.28
C ILE A 121 -6.01 -0.89 3.67
N MET A 122 -4.98 -1.24 2.89
CA MET A 122 -4.82 -2.58 2.32
C MET A 122 -4.85 -3.67 3.40
N ARG A 123 -4.07 -3.53 4.47
CA ARG A 123 -4.07 -4.49 5.59
C ARG A 123 -5.46 -4.68 6.18
N ASN A 124 -6.23 -3.61 6.32
CA ASN A 124 -7.61 -3.71 6.80
C ASN A 124 -8.51 -4.49 5.85
N TYR A 125 -8.36 -4.31 4.53
CA TYR A 125 -9.11 -5.10 3.55
C TYR A 125 -8.70 -6.57 3.57
N VAL A 126 -7.41 -6.90 3.71
CA VAL A 126 -6.94 -8.28 3.85
C VAL A 126 -7.61 -8.98 5.02
N VAL A 127 -7.67 -8.33 6.19
CA VAL A 127 -8.37 -8.88 7.37
C VAL A 127 -9.86 -9.10 7.10
N GLN A 128 -10.52 -8.19 6.40
CA GLN A 128 -11.93 -8.36 6.02
C GLN A 128 -12.14 -9.50 5.04
N ILE A 129 -11.27 -9.63 4.04
CA ILE A 129 -11.29 -10.73 3.06
C ILE A 129 -11.13 -12.07 3.77
N ASP A 130 -10.16 -12.19 4.66
CA ASP A 130 -9.92 -13.43 5.44
C ASP A 130 -11.13 -13.78 6.32
N SER A 131 -11.74 -12.77 6.95
CA SER A 131 -12.96 -12.98 7.75
C SER A 131 -14.12 -13.47 6.90
N LEU A 132 -14.38 -12.83 5.76
CA LEU A 132 -15.43 -13.20 4.83
C LEU A 132 -15.21 -14.60 4.24
N ASN A 133 -13.97 -14.97 3.93
CA ASN A 133 -13.65 -16.30 3.42
C ASN A 133 -13.91 -17.38 4.47
N ARG A 134 -13.55 -17.15 5.74
CA ARG A 134 -13.85 -18.07 6.84
C ARG A 134 -15.34 -18.23 7.04
N GLU A 135 -16.09 -17.13 7.05
CA GLU A 135 -17.56 -17.15 7.18
C GLU A 135 -18.21 -17.92 6.02
N ASN A 136 -17.75 -17.69 4.77
CA ASN A 136 -18.21 -18.44 3.62
C ASN A 136 -17.98 -19.96 3.75
N GLU A 137 -16.80 -20.36 4.22
CA GLU A 137 -16.51 -21.80 4.45
C GLU A 137 -17.39 -22.38 5.55
N GLN A 138 -17.61 -21.66 6.65
CA GLN A 138 -18.54 -22.09 7.70
C GLN A 138 -19.95 -22.26 7.18
N LEU A 139 -20.47 -21.25 6.43
CA LEU A 139 -21.80 -21.31 5.84
C LEU A 139 -21.96 -22.48 4.84
N LYS A 140 -20.92 -22.79 4.07
CA LYS A 140 -20.93 -23.97 3.18
C LYS A 140 -21.04 -25.27 3.96
N VAL A 141 -20.33 -25.41 5.08
CA VAL A 141 -20.41 -26.58 5.95
C VAL A 141 -21.80 -26.68 6.57
N GLU A 142 -22.31 -25.62 7.17
CA GLU A 142 -23.64 -25.57 7.78
C GLU A 142 -24.75 -25.90 6.76
N LYS A 143 -24.67 -25.34 5.56
CA LYS A 143 -25.60 -25.65 4.45
C LYS A 143 -25.56 -27.15 4.13
N LYS A 144 -24.38 -27.74 4.02
CA LYS A 144 -24.21 -29.17 3.73
C LYS A 144 -24.82 -30.04 4.83
N GLU A 145 -24.59 -29.69 6.08
CA GLU A 145 -25.19 -30.39 7.23
C GLU A 145 -26.74 -30.26 7.24
N ALA A 146 -27.22 -29.04 7.01
CA ALA A 146 -28.68 -28.81 6.95
C ALA A 146 -29.34 -29.64 5.85
N VAL A 147 -28.74 -29.67 4.65
CA VAL A 147 -29.23 -30.52 3.54
C VAL A 147 -29.21 -31.99 3.92
N GLN A 148 -28.15 -32.49 4.54
CA GLN A 148 -28.05 -33.89 5.00
C GLN A 148 -29.13 -34.21 6.06
N LYS A 149 -29.34 -33.33 7.04
CA LYS A 149 -30.38 -33.47 8.06
C LYS A 149 -31.78 -33.53 7.41
N TYR A 150 -32.04 -32.62 6.46
CA TYR A 150 -33.27 -32.60 5.73
C TYR A 150 -33.53 -33.91 4.92
N GLN A 151 -32.50 -34.40 4.21
CA GLN A 151 -32.60 -35.66 3.46
C GLN A 151 -32.85 -36.85 4.38
N ARG A 152 -32.16 -36.92 5.55
CA ARG A 152 -32.39 -38.00 6.55
C ARG A 152 -33.84 -37.94 7.09
N ALA A 153 -34.31 -36.74 7.47
CA ALA A 153 -35.68 -36.57 7.98
C ALA A 153 -36.72 -36.96 6.93
N THR A 154 -36.52 -36.58 5.67
CA THR A 154 -37.42 -36.94 4.56
C THR A 154 -37.43 -38.46 4.33
N SER A 155 -36.26 -39.12 4.36
CA SER A 155 -36.16 -40.56 4.22
C SER A 155 -36.85 -41.28 5.37
N GLN A 156 -36.65 -40.83 6.61
CA GLN A 156 -37.33 -41.40 7.79
C GLN A 156 -38.84 -41.24 7.72
N ALA A 157 -39.29 -40.04 7.34
CA ALA A 157 -40.73 -39.78 7.14
C ALA A 157 -41.37 -40.71 6.09
N ALA A 158 -40.65 -40.93 4.98
CA ALA A 158 -41.13 -41.86 3.93
C ALA A 158 -41.17 -43.31 4.43
N THR A 159 -40.17 -43.73 5.23
CA THR A 159 -40.14 -45.08 5.83
C THR A 159 -41.29 -45.26 6.82
N LEU A 160 -41.48 -44.30 7.74
CA LEU A 160 -42.58 -44.31 8.71
C LEU A 160 -43.97 -44.34 8.02
N LYS A 161 -44.12 -43.60 6.93
CA LYS A 161 -45.37 -43.62 6.13
C LYS A 161 -45.64 -45.00 5.55
N LYS A 162 -44.61 -45.67 4.99
CA LYS A 162 -44.73 -47.05 4.48
C LYS A 162 -45.07 -48.04 5.59
N GLU A 163 -44.44 -47.93 6.76
CA GLU A 163 -44.72 -48.79 7.89
C GLU A 163 -46.15 -48.60 8.41
N LYS A 164 -46.62 -47.36 8.51
CA LYS A 164 -47.99 -47.02 8.88
C LYS A 164 -49.00 -47.63 7.90
N GLU A 165 -48.78 -47.53 6.59
CA GLU A 165 -49.63 -48.11 5.55
C GLU A 165 -49.73 -49.65 5.69
N LYS A 166 -48.57 -50.34 5.88
CA LYS A 166 -48.51 -51.78 6.14
C LYS A 166 -49.24 -52.19 7.42
N LEU A 167 -49.08 -51.45 8.50
CA LEU A 167 -49.77 -51.68 9.74
C LEU A 167 -51.29 -51.54 9.60
N THR A 168 -51.73 -50.50 8.91
CA THR A 168 -53.14 -50.23 8.64
C THR A 168 -53.77 -51.36 7.81
N GLU A 169 -53.06 -51.83 6.77
CA GLU A 169 -53.47 -52.98 5.98
C GLU A 169 -53.59 -54.27 6.82
N ARG A 170 -52.63 -54.57 7.65
CA ARG A 170 -52.64 -55.72 8.57
C ARG A 170 -53.82 -55.62 9.57
N VAL A 171 -54.07 -54.47 10.15
CA VAL A 171 -55.25 -54.28 11.04
C VAL A 171 -56.53 -54.46 10.33
N THR A 172 -56.64 -53.94 9.09
CA THR A 172 -57.86 -54.12 8.27
C THR A 172 -58.09 -55.57 7.92
N LEU A 173 -57.12 -56.36 7.55
CA LEU A 173 -57.18 -57.77 7.29
C LEU A 173 -57.58 -58.52 8.55
N ALA A 174 -56.95 -58.28 9.71
CA ALA A 174 -57.33 -58.93 10.96
C ALA A 174 -58.75 -58.63 11.39
N SER A 175 -59.25 -57.40 11.24
CA SER A 175 -60.63 -57.07 11.57
C SER A 175 -61.66 -57.73 10.62
N ARG A 176 -61.31 -57.94 9.32
CA ARG A 176 -62.18 -58.73 8.38
C ARG A 176 -62.23 -60.17 8.75
N LEU A 177 -61.09 -60.79 9.15
CA LEU A 177 -61.09 -62.20 9.57
C LEU A 177 -61.92 -62.42 10.86
N ALA A 178 -61.81 -61.53 11.83
CA ALA A 178 -62.61 -61.59 13.05
C ALA A 178 -64.11 -61.30 12.87
N ALA A 179 -64.53 -60.74 11.76
CA ALA A 179 -65.93 -60.53 11.45
C ALA A 179 -66.57 -61.70 10.64
N THR A 180 -65.84 -62.73 10.22
CA THR A 180 -66.28 -63.88 9.47
C THR A 180 -66.38 -65.18 10.29
N ASP A 181 -65.92 -65.12 11.56
CA ASP A 181 -66.18 -66.19 12.57
C ASP A 181 -67.44 -65.83 13.41
#